data_674b58bc6e0afc8006f8fa7d9696cda3
#
_entry.id   674b58bc6e0afc8006f8fa7d9696cda3
#
_cell.length_a   1.000
_cell.length_b   1.000
_cell.length_c   1.000
_cell.angle_alpha   90.00
_cell.angle_beta   90.00
_cell.angle_gamma   90.00
#
_symmetry.space_group_name_H-M   'P 1'
#
loop_
_entity.id
_entity.type
_entity.pdbx_description
1 polymer ?
#
loop_
_entity_poly.entity_id
_entity_poly.type
_entity_poly.pdbx_seq_one_letter_code
_entity_poly.pdbx_strand_id
1 'polypeptide(L)'
;MSTRLKQITESKWMDLLGVVTVVGASIALGFHKTVIAGLPIGILSTVGAAVSMMGTRWATKRKNWGNAVGVVTSVNSAIVDYFLGNKAAFLTYPVSLIGNALSFFVWSRKGDRIPRTLDRYYFAVAGGAFALAFGLNYIGFTGFLQHGIAEEDLSKFWVTALITGITFSGTLNMPRMYADTWVFWLVYNSLKLYQNILFGNVAFVAKYVFYLVNAVMAWRVWHFVRKTEPLKP
;
A
#
# COMPACT_ATOMS: atom_id res chain seq x y z
N MET A 1 -18.48 16.12 -10.99
CA MET A 1 -18.39 15.46 -9.67
C MET A 1 -18.82 16.48 -8.62
N SER A 2 -19.66 16.11 -7.65
CA SER A 2 -20.17 17.09 -6.68
C SER A 2 -19.11 17.41 -5.62
N THR A 3 -19.06 18.64 -5.19
CA THR A 3 -18.29 19.13 -4.03
C THR A 3 -18.51 18.25 -2.79
N ARG A 4 -19.71 17.65 -2.66
CA ARG A 4 -20.06 16.70 -1.60
C ARG A 4 -19.13 15.46 -1.57
N LEU A 5 -18.78 14.87 -2.72
CA LEU A 5 -17.91 13.70 -2.74
C LEU A 5 -16.50 14.03 -2.24
N LYS A 6 -15.96 15.21 -2.60
CA LYS A 6 -14.68 15.68 -2.07
C LYS A 6 -14.77 15.85 -0.54
N GLN A 7 -15.83 16.50 -0.04
CA GLN A 7 -16.04 16.71 1.41
C GLN A 7 -16.13 15.38 2.16
N ILE A 8 -16.89 14.40 1.66
CA ILE A 8 -17.00 13.06 2.28
C ILE A 8 -15.63 12.37 2.26
N THR A 9 -14.97 12.35 1.09
CA THR A 9 -13.66 11.70 0.93
C THR A 9 -12.59 12.31 1.85
N GLU A 10 -12.60 13.61 2.07
CA GLU A 10 -11.63 14.32 2.90
C GLU A 10 -12.05 14.44 4.36
N SER A 11 -13.21 13.90 4.75
CA SER A 11 -13.76 14.03 6.10
C SER A 11 -12.96 13.26 7.16
N LYS A 12 -12.96 13.75 8.40
CA LYS A 12 -12.40 13.04 9.56
C LYS A 12 -13.21 11.80 9.93
N TRP A 13 -14.50 11.77 9.60
CA TRP A 13 -15.37 10.63 9.85
C TRP A 13 -14.96 9.40 9.02
N MET A 14 -14.55 9.61 7.77
CA MET A 14 -13.98 8.53 6.96
C MET A 14 -12.66 8.01 7.51
N ASP A 15 -11.84 8.86 8.12
CA ASP A 15 -10.60 8.44 8.78
C ASP A 15 -10.94 7.56 10.00
N LEU A 16 -11.85 8.02 10.86
CA LEU A 16 -12.30 7.27 12.03
C LEU A 16 -12.94 5.94 11.64
N LEU A 17 -13.84 5.95 10.65
CA LEU A 17 -14.50 4.74 10.16
C LEU A 17 -13.48 3.68 9.74
N GLY A 18 -12.44 4.07 9.00
CA GLY A 18 -11.39 3.14 8.58
C GLY A 18 -10.66 2.50 9.75
N VAL A 19 -10.24 3.29 10.73
CA VAL A 19 -9.56 2.79 11.93
C VAL A 19 -10.47 1.88 12.75
N VAL A 20 -11.72 2.30 13.00
CA VAL A 20 -12.70 1.51 13.76
C VAL A 20 -13.01 0.18 13.06
N THR A 21 -13.11 0.17 11.73
CA THR A 21 -13.35 -1.06 10.96
C THR A 21 -12.19 -2.06 11.16
N VAL A 22 -10.95 -1.62 11.08
CA VAL A 22 -9.77 -2.47 11.24
C VAL A 22 -9.65 -3.01 12.67
N VAL A 23 -9.70 -2.13 13.65
CA VAL A 23 -9.54 -2.48 15.07
C VAL A 23 -10.72 -3.33 15.54
N GLY A 24 -11.94 -2.90 15.18
CA GLY A 24 -13.18 -3.61 15.53
C GLY A 24 -13.21 -5.03 14.96
N ALA A 25 -12.88 -5.23 13.69
CA ALA A 25 -12.81 -6.55 13.08
C ALA A 25 -11.77 -7.44 13.77
N SER A 26 -10.58 -6.91 14.05
CA SER A 26 -9.51 -7.65 14.72
C SER A 26 -9.90 -8.10 16.13
N ILE A 27 -10.56 -7.22 16.90
CA ILE A 27 -11.03 -7.53 18.25
C ILE A 27 -12.19 -8.51 18.20
N ALA A 28 -13.21 -8.26 17.39
CA ALA A 28 -14.42 -9.08 17.29
C ALA A 28 -14.13 -10.52 16.88
N LEU A 29 -13.14 -10.73 16.01
CA LEU A 29 -12.74 -12.07 15.54
C LEU A 29 -11.54 -12.65 16.30
N GLY A 30 -11.10 -12.01 17.39
CA GLY A 30 -10.02 -12.51 18.24
C GLY A 30 -8.63 -12.49 17.62
N PHE A 31 -8.47 -11.92 16.42
CA PHE A 31 -7.21 -11.93 15.67
C PHE A 31 -6.06 -11.22 16.41
N HIS A 32 -6.36 -10.17 17.19
CA HIS A 32 -5.37 -9.45 18.02
C HIS A 32 -4.61 -10.35 19.00
N LYS A 33 -5.15 -11.54 19.34
CA LYS A 33 -4.52 -12.53 20.25
C LYS A 33 -3.54 -13.46 19.55
N THR A 34 -3.40 -13.36 18.21
CA THR A 34 -2.54 -14.25 17.42
C THR A 34 -1.07 -14.01 17.74
N VAL A 35 -0.39 -15.08 18.14
CA VAL A 35 1.06 -15.11 18.39
C VAL A 35 1.69 -16.12 17.42
N ILE A 36 2.78 -15.70 16.73
CA ILE A 36 3.56 -16.55 15.81
C ILE A 36 5.02 -16.42 16.21
N ALA A 37 5.71 -17.53 16.42
CA ALA A 37 7.12 -17.57 16.84
C ALA A 37 7.41 -16.68 18.07
N GLY A 38 6.49 -16.61 19.04
CA GLY A 38 6.63 -15.80 20.25
C GLY A 38 6.34 -14.30 20.05
N LEU A 39 6.06 -13.84 18.81
CA LEU A 39 5.75 -12.45 18.52
C LEU A 39 4.23 -12.22 18.47
N PRO A 40 3.72 -11.10 19.01
CA PRO A 40 2.29 -10.76 18.99
C PRO A 40 1.85 -10.24 17.61
N ILE A 41 1.90 -11.11 16.60
CA ILE A 41 1.64 -10.77 15.19
C ILE A 41 0.24 -10.18 15.01
N GLY A 42 -0.75 -10.66 15.75
CA GLY A 42 -2.11 -10.11 15.71
C GLY A 42 -2.18 -8.64 16.14
N ILE A 43 -1.46 -8.25 17.20
CA ILE A 43 -1.37 -6.85 17.66
C ILE A 43 -0.58 -6.02 16.65
N LEU A 44 0.61 -6.49 16.24
CA LEU A 44 1.45 -5.78 15.26
C LEU A 44 0.70 -5.54 13.95
N SER A 45 -0.02 -6.55 13.45
CA SER A 45 -0.85 -6.43 12.25
C SER A 45 -2.00 -5.43 12.45
N THR A 46 -2.71 -5.48 13.59
CA THR A 46 -3.84 -4.58 13.87
C THR A 46 -3.40 -3.13 13.96
N VAL A 47 -2.36 -2.87 14.75
CA VAL A 47 -1.80 -1.51 14.91
C VAL A 47 -1.22 -1.03 13.58
N GLY A 48 -0.43 -1.84 12.89
CA GLY A 48 0.12 -1.51 11.59
C GLY A 48 -0.95 -1.23 10.54
N ALA A 49 -2.04 -2.00 10.52
CA ALA A 49 -3.18 -1.77 9.64
C ALA A 49 -3.88 -0.45 9.94
N ALA A 50 -4.15 -0.14 11.23
CA ALA A 50 -4.78 1.11 11.64
C ALA A 50 -3.91 2.34 11.30
N VAL A 51 -2.61 2.28 11.58
CA VAL A 51 -1.65 3.36 11.27
C VAL A 51 -1.51 3.54 9.75
N SER A 52 -1.36 2.45 8.98
CA SER A 52 -1.28 2.52 7.53
C SER A 52 -2.58 3.04 6.89
N MET A 53 -3.74 2.77 7.52
CA MET A 53 -5.03 3.34 7.14
C MET A 53 -4.97 4.87 7.19
N MET A 54 -4.49 5.44 8.29
CA MET A 54 -4.33 6.89 8.43
C MET A 54 -3.34 7.45 7.40
N GLY A 55 -2.23 6.75 7.14
CA GLY A 55 -1.26 7.13 6.11
C GLY A 55 -1.90 7.24 4.73
N THR A 56 -2.65 6.22 4.31
CA THR A 56 -3.37 6.23 3.03
C THR A 56 -4.43 7.32 2.97
N ARG A 57 -5.16 7.56 4.05
CA ARG A 57 -6.15 8.64 4.13
C ARG A 57 -5.49 10.02 3.97
N TRP A 58 -4.33 10.23 4.57
CA TRP A 58 -3.59 11.47 4.40
C TRP A 58 -3.03 11.62 2.98
N ALA A 59 -2.53 10.55 2.36
CA ALA A 59 -2.12 10.56 0.96
C ALA A 59 -3.30 10.90 0.03
N THR A 60 -4.50 10.34 0.27
CA THR A 60 -5.73 10.68 -0.46
C THR A 60 -6.03 12.19 -0.42
N LYS A 61 -5.81 12.82 0.74
CA LYS A 61 -5.97 14.26 0.97
C LYS A 61 -4.75 15.09 0.49
N ARG A 62 -3.80 14.47 -0.20
CA ARG A 62 -2.54 15.08 -0.66
C ARG A 62 -1.68 15.64 0.49
N LYS A 63 -1.82 15.09 1.70
CA LYS A 63 -1.03 15.47 2.87
C LYS A 63 0.23 14.64 2.93
N ASN A 64 1.39 15.29 3.06
CA ASN A 64 2.70 14.64 3.06
C ASN A 64 2.92 13.67 4.23
N TRP A 65 2.21 13.85 5.35
CA TRP A 65 2.22 12.92 6.49
C TRP A 65 1.85 11.48 6.10
N GLY A 66 1.08 11.29 5.01
CA GLY A 66 0.79 9.97 4.46
C GLY A 66 2.06 9.22 4.05
N ASN A 67 3.01 9.91 3.43
CA ASN A 67 4.30 9.34 3.03
C ASN A 67 5.18 9.04 4.26
N ALA A 68 5.23 9.94 5.27
CA ALA A 68 5.97 9.70 6.51
C ALA A 68 5.47 8.44 7.23
N VAL A 69 4.16 8.28 7.35
CA VAL A 69 3.55 7.08 7.93
C VAL A 69 3.87 5.84 7.08
N GLY A 70 3.89 5.98 5.76
CA GLY A 70 4.30 4.90 4.85
C GLY A 70 5.70 4.35 5.14
N VAL A 71 6.65 5.21 5.53
CA VAL A 71 8.00 4.80 5.96
C VAL A 71 7.92 3.89 7.19
N VAL A 72 7.22 4.34 8.24
CA VAL A 72 7.10 3.59 9.50
C VAL A 72 6.34 2.26 9.29
N THR A 73 5.24 2.31 8.55
CA THR A 73 4.41 1.10 8.33
C THR A 73 5.07 0.09 7.40
N SER A 74 6.04 0.50 6.56
CA SER A 74 6.84 -0.44 5.76
C SER A 74 7.64 -1.38 6.64
N VAL A 75 8.23 -0.89 7.74
CA VAL A 75 8.98 -1.72 8.70
C VAL A 75 8.05 -2.73 9.39
N ASN A 76 6.92 -2.26 9.91
CA ASN A 76 5.94 -3.14 10.55
C ASN A 76 5.40 -4.20 9.60
N SER A 77 5.09 -3.80 8.36
CA SER A 77 4.57 -4.73 7.35
C SER A 77 5.62 -5.76 6.92
N ALA A 78 6.92 -5.41 6.89
CA ALA A 78 7.98 -6.37 6.61
C ALA A 78 7.99 -7.50 7.64
N ILE A 79 7.87 -7.17 8.91
CA ILE A 79 7.83 -8.15 10.02
C ILE A 79 6.55 -9.00 9.89
N VAL A 80 5.38 -8.38 9.84
CA VAL A 80 4.10 -9.09 9.80
C VAL A 80 4.01 -10.03 8.59
N ASP A 81 4.30 -9.53 7.39
CA ASP A 81 4.20 -10.32 6.16
C ASP A 81 5.22 -11.47 6.13
N TYR A 82 6.43 -11.28 6.69
CA TYR A 82 7.43 -12.36 6.79
C TYR A 82 6.91 -13.52 7.63
N PHE A 83 6.40 -13.25 8.83
CA PHE A 83 5.85 -14.28 9.71
C PHE A 83 4.55 -14.91 9.20
N LEU A 84 3.85 -14.25 8.28
CA LEU A 84 2.70 -14.80 7.56
C LEU A 84 3.08 -15.54 6.25
N GLY A 85 4.38 -15.72 5.97
CA GLY A 85 4.89 -16.57 4.89
C GLY A 85 5.40 -15.86 3.64
N ASN A 86 5.52 -14.52 3.65
CA ASN A 86 6.20 -13.80 2.57
C ASN A 86 7.72 -13.87 2.76
N LYS A 87 8.37 -14.88 2.20
CA LYS A 87 9.82 -15.11 2.32
C LYS A 87 10.69 -13.95 1.80
N ALA A 88 10.15 -13.13 0.90
CA ALA A 88 10.85 -11.98 0.33
C ALA A 88 10.59 -10.65 1.07
N ALA A 89 9.82 -10.65 2.16
CA ALA A 89 9.38 -9.41 2.83
C ALA A 89 10.55 -8.50 3.19
N PHE A 90 11.62 -9.02 3.80
CA PHE A 90 12.78 -8.21 4.20
C PHE A 90 13.61 -7.66 3.03
N LEU A 91 13.46 -8.22 1.83
CA LEU A 91 14.09 -7.70 0.61
C LEU A 91 13.22 -6.65 -0.10
N THR A 92 11.91 -6.82 -0.06
CA THR A 92 10.98 -6.00 -0.84
C THR A 92 10.51 -4.74 -0.11
N TYR A 93 10.28 -4.80 1.19
CA TYR A 93 9.80 -3.64 1.96
C TYR A 93 10.79 -2.46 2.05
N PRO A 94 12.14 -2.65 2.05
CA PRO A 94 13.08 -1.53 1.95
C PRO A 94 12.86 -0.65 0.72
N VAL A 95 12.48 -1.22 -0.42
CA VAL A 95 12.16 -0.43 -1.64
C VAL A 95 10.93 0.45 -1.41
N SER A 96 9.90 -0.09 -0.77
CA SER A 96 8.69 0.69 -0.39
C SER A 96 9.01 1.78 0.63
N LEU A 97 9.89 1.49 1.60
CA LEU A 97 10.38 2.47 2.58
C LEU A 97 11.09 3.63 1.88
N ILE A 98 12.04 3.32 0.97
CA ILE A 98 12.78 4.32 0.19
C ILE A 98 11.82 5.14 -0.67
N GLY A 99 10.89 4.50 -1.37
CA GLY A 99 9.89 5.18 -2.20
C GLY A 99 9.00 6.14 -1.41
N ASN A 100 8.55 5.74 -0.21
CA ASN A 100 7.80 6.61 0.68
C ASN A 100 8.66 7.78 1.21
N ALA A 101 9.92 7.53 1.57
CA ALA A 101 10.85 8.56 2.00
C ALA A 101 11.11 9.59 0.88
N LEU A 102 11.39 9.13 -0.34
CA LEU A 102 11.53 9.98 -1.52
C LEU A 102 10.27 10.81 -1.77
N SER A 103 9.09 10.19 -1.67
CA SER A 103 7.81 10.90 -1.80
C SER A 103 7.67 11.98 -0.74
N PHE A 104 8.04 11.68 0.51
CA PHE A 104 8.01 12.65 1.61
C PHE A 104 8.90 13.86 1.31
N PHE A 105 10.15 13.65 0.90
CA PHE A 105 11.08 14.73 0.59
C PHE A 105 10.64 15.55 -0.63
N VAL A 106 10.17 14.90 -1.70
CA VAL A 106 9.69 15.61 -2.90
C VAL A 106 8.45 16.43 -2.59
N TRP A 107 7.50 15.88 -1.85
CA TRP A 107 6.27 16.59 -1.48
C TRP A 107 6.50 17.72 -0.48
N SER A 108 7.54 17.63 0.35
CA SER A 108 7.91 18.72 1.26
C SER A 108 8.40 19.97 0.52
N ARG A 109 9.00 19.77 -0.68
CA ARG A 109 9.54 20.87 -1.50
C ARG A 109 8.53 21.43 -2.49
N LYS A 110 7.41 20.76 -2.73
CA LYS A 110 6.37 21.21 -3.66
C LYS A 110 5.33 22.06 -2.93
N GLY A 111 5.13 23.30 -3.40
CA GLY A 111 4.05 24.18 -2.94
C GLY A 111 2.68 23.61 -3.36
N ASP A 112 2.49 23.41 -4.66
CA ASP A 112 1.24 22.91 -5.23
C ASP A 112 1.30 21.40 -5.45
N ARG A 113 0.33 20.67 -4.87
CA ARG A 113 0.21 19.21 -4.99
C ARG A 113 -0.91 18.83 -5.94
N ILE A 114 -0.73 19.21 -7.23
CA ILE A 114 -1.71 18.96 -8.29
C ILE A 114 -1.38 17.64 -8.97
N PRO A 115 -2.33 16.69 -9.06
CA PRO A 115 -2.10 15.40 -9.70
C PRO A 115 -1.86 15.54 -11.22
N ARG A 116 -0.95 14.70 -11.77
CA ARG A 116 -0.59 14.64 -13.19
C ARG A 116 -1.34 13.55 -13.94
N THR A 117 -1.34 13.61 -15.26
CA THR A 117 -1.70 12.51 -16.16
C THR A 117 -0.55 11.52 -16.28
N LEU A 118 -0.86 10.27 -16.62
CA LEU A 118 0.15 9.27 -16.97
C LEU A 118 0.97 9.75 -18.18
N ASP A 119 2.26 9.47 -18.14
CA ASP A 119 3.22 9.77 -19.20
C ASP A 119 4.17 8.56 -19.40
N ARG A 120 5.05 8.66 -20.41
CA ARG A 120 6.05 7.60 -20.70
C ARG A 120 6.95 7.27 -19.49
N TYR A 121 7.22 8.26 -18.65
CA TYR A 121 8.06 8.07 -17.48
C TYR A 121 7.37 7.17 -16.43
N TYR A 122 6.05 7.31 -16.26
CA TYR A 122 5.29 6.41 -15.39
C TYR A 122 5.50 4.95 -15.79
N PHE A 123 5.35 4.64 -17.09
CA PHE A 123 5.48 3.26 -17.58
C PHE A 123 6.91 2.74 -17.53
N ALA A 124 7.91 3.59 -17.76
CA ALA A 124 9.32 3.22 -17.60
C ALA A 124 9.65 2.85 -16.15
N VAL A 125 9.20 3.67 -15.18
CA VAL A 125 9.35 3.38 -13.74
C VAL A 125 8.57 2.12 -13.37
N ALA A 126 7.36 1.94 -13.89
CA ALA A 126 6.55 0.75 -13.61
C ALA A 126 7.25 -0.52 -14.14
N GLY A 127 7.77 -0.51 -15.36
CA GLY A 127 8.51 -1.65 -15.94
C GLY A 127 9.74 -2.04 -15.10
N GLY A 128 10.58 -1.05 -14.74
CA GLY A 128 11.71 -1.27 -13.85
C GLY A 128 11.30 -1.77 -12.46
N ALA A 129 10.20 -1.25 -11.92
CA ALA A 129 9.64 -1.67 -10.65
C ALA A 129 9.19 -3.14 -10.65
N PHE A 130 8.54 -3.59 -11.73
CA PHE A 130 8.17 -4.99 -11.90
C PHE A 130 9.39 -5.89 -12.01
N ALA A 131 10.40 -5.54 -12.83
CA ALA A 131 11.62 -6.31 -12.96
C ALA A 131 12.35 -6.45 -11.62
N LEU A 132 12.48 -5.34 -10.87
CA LEU A 132 13.06 -5.35 -9.53
C LEU A 132 12.25 -6.22 -8.57
N ALA A 133 10.92 -6.11 -8.59
CA ALA A 133 10.04 -6.89 -7.73
C ALA A 133 10.19 -8.39 -7.97
N PHE A 134 10.18 -8.81 -9.22
CA PHE A 134 10.38 -10.22 -9.57
C PHE A 134 11.76 -10.72 -9.14
N GLY A 135 12.83 -9.96 -9.39
CA GLY A 135 14.19 -10.31 -8.96
C GLY A 135 14.32 -10.48 -7.45
N LEU A 136 13.82 -9.52 -6.66
CA LEU A 136 13.90 -9.59 -5.20
C LEU A 136 13.04 -10.73 -4.62
N ASN A 137 11.86 -10.98 -5.19
CA ASN A 137 11.03 -12.12 -4.76
C ASN A 137 11.70 -13.44 -5.13
N TYR A 138 12.28 -13.56 -6.32
CA TYR A 138 13.03 -14.75 -6.72
C TYR A 138 14.17 -15.03 -5.74
N ILE A 139 15.01 -14.04 -5.42
CA ILE A 139 16.08 -14.16 -4.44
C ILE A 139 15.55 -14.62 -3.07
N GLY A 140 14.45 -14.04 -2.60
CA GLY A 140 13.86 -14.39 -1.29
C GLY A 140 13.31 -15.82 -1.26
N PHE A 141 12.58 -16.23 -2.29
CA PHE A 141 11.95 -17.55 -2.35
C PHE A 141 12.96 -18.69 -2.66
N THR A 142 14.11 -18.37 -3.26
CA THR A 142 15.20 -19.33 -3.52
C THR A 142 16.24 -19.38 -2.39
N GLY A 143 15.99 -18.74 -1.24
CA GLY A 143 16.95 -18.70 -0.13
C GLY A 143 18.29 -18.10 -0.56
N PHE A 144 18.27 -16.93 -1.17
CA PHE A 144 19.45 -16.24 -1.72
C PHE A 144 20.18 -17.05 -2.80
N LEU A 145 19.41 -17.68 -3.69
CA LEU A 145 19.89 -18.48 -4.83
C LEU A 145 20.57 -19.80 -4.44
N GLN A 146 20.33 -20.29 -3.23
CA GLN A 146 20.91 -21.57 -2.77
C GLN A 146 20.16 -22.79 -3.34
N HIS A 147 18.87 -22.62 -3.70
CA HIS A 147 18.03 -23.70 -4.27
C HIS A 147 16.99 -23.08 -5.21
N GLY A 148 16.26 -23.93 -5.95
CA GLY A 148 15.11 -23.50 -6.74
C GLY A 148 13.92 -23.12 -5.87
N ILE A 149 12.87 -22.50 -6.46
CA ILE A 149 11.60 -22.29 -5.79
C ILE A 149 10.93 -23.63 -5.60
N ALA A 150 10.57 -24.00 -4.36
CA ALA A 150 9.84 -25.23 -4.07
C ALA A 150 8.47 -25.21 -4.76
N GLU A 151 7.98 -26.37 -5.22
CA GLU A 151 6.67 -26.46 -5.90
C GLU A 151 5.52 -25.89 -5.05
N GLU A 152 5.53 -26.15 -3.75
CA GLU A 152 4.55 -25.65 -2.79
C GLU A 152 4.57 -24.11 -2.63
N ASP A 153 5.68 -23.48 -2.95
CA ASP A 153 5.86 -22.01 -2.87
C ASP A 153 5.65 -21.31 -4.22
N LEU A 154 5.52 -22.04 -5.32
CA LEU A 154 5.47 -21.46 -6.66
C LEU A 154 4.28 -20.49 -6.83
N SER A 155 3.10 -20.88 -6.37
CA SER A 155 1.91 -20.02 -6.43
C SER A 155 2.06 -18.80 -5.54
N LYS A 156 2.63 -18.96 -4.34
CA LYS A 156 2.91 -17.85 -3.41
C LYS A 156 3.92 -16.87 -4.01
N PHE A 157 4.98 -17.38 -4.64
CA PHE A 157 5.96 -16.58 -5.35
C PHE A 157 5.32 -15.70 -6.42
N TRP A 158 4.55 -16.28 -7.35
CA TRP A 158 3.94 -15.52 -8.44
C TRP A 158 2.98 -14.44 -7.94
N VAL A 159 2.10 -14.79 -7.01
CA VAL A 159 1.15 -13.83 -6.44
C VAL A 159 1.89 -12.71 -5.69
N THR A 160 2.90 -13.07 -4.89
CA THR A 160 3.68 -12.09 -4.13
C THR A 160 4.49 -11.19 -5.05
N ALA A 161 5.15 -11.74 -6.08
CA ALA A 161 5.94 -10.97 -7.04
C ALA A 161 5.06 -9.98 -7.83
N LEU A 162 3.87 -10.40 -8.27
CA LEU A 162 2.90 -9.54 -8.94
C LEU A 162 2.44 -8.39 -8.03
N ILE A 163 2.02 -8.70 -6.81
CA ILE A 163 1.61 -7.70 -5.80
C ILE A 163 2.75 -6.72 -5.53
N THR A 164 3.97 -7.21 -5.37
CA THR A 164 5.16 -6.40 -5.13
C THR A 164 5.45 -5.47 -6.30
N GLY A 165 5.34 -5.96 -7.54
CA GLY A 165 5.52 -5.16 -8.77
C GLY A 165 4.54 -3.99 -8.83
N ILE A 166 3.26 -4.23 -8.55
CA ILE A 166 2.24 -3.17 -8.50
C ILE A 166 2.56 -2.18 -7.36
N THR A 167 2.97 -2.68 -6.19
CA THR A 167 3.35 -1.83 -5.04
C THR A 167 4.51 -0.91 -5.39
N PHE A 168 5.59 -1.46 -5.95
CA PHE A 168 6.76 -0.68 -6.33
C PHE A 168 6.42 0.35 -7.41
N SER A 169 5.65 -0.07 -8.43
CA SER A 169 5.17 0.85 -9.47
C SER A 169 4.42 2.04 -8.86
N GLY A 170 3.46 1.79 -7.99
CA GLY A 170 2.70 2.85 -7.32
C GLY A 170 3.56 3.72 -6.41
N THR A 171 4.40 3.11 -5.58
CA THR A 171 5.19 3.82 -4.56
C THR A 171 6.32 4.65 -5.20
N LEU A 172 7.03 4.12 -6.20
CA LEU A 172 8.10 4.84 -6.88
C LEU A 172 7.58 5.96 -7.80
N ASN A 173 6.34 5.87 -8.26
CA ASN A 173 5.67 6.92 -9.01
C ASN A 173 4.95 7.97 -8.11
N MET A 174 4.77 7.70 -6.81
CA MET A 174 4.08 8.60 -5.89
C MET A 174 4.71 10.01 -5.80
N PRO A 175 6.05 10.21 -5.89
CA PRO A 175 6.65 11.54 -5.90
C PRO A 175 6.09 12.48 -6.97
N ARG A 176 5.62 11.93 -8.11
CA ARG A 176 5.06 12.68 -9.23
C ARG A 176 3.56 12.90 -9.17
N MET A 177 2.86 12.23 -8.25
CA MET A 177 1.42 12.39 -7.99
C MET A 177 0.55 12.13 -9.24
N TYR A 178 0.67 10.97 -9.87
CA TYR A 178 -0.22 10.61 -10.98
C TYR A 178 -1.63 10.27 -10.47
N ALA A 179 -2.66 10.92 -11.02
CA ALA A 179 -4.05 10.69 -10.60
C ALA A 179 -4.51 9.25 -10.87
N ASP A 180 -4.06 8.68 -11.97
CA ASP A 180 -4.43 7.32 -12.39
C ASP A 180 -3.74 6.22 -11.58
N THR A 181 -2.74 6.55 -10.75
CA THR A 181 -2.12 5.61 -9.80
C THR A 181 -3.16 4.95 -8.88
N TRP A 182 -4.28 5.62 -8.58
CA TRP A 182 -5.35 5.04 -7.77
C TRP A 182 -6.05 3.84 -8.42
N VAL A 183 -6.05 3.73 -9.76
CA VAL A 183 -6.53 2.54 -10.47
C VAL A 183 -5.61 1.34 -10.20
N PHE A 184 -4.30 1.55 -10.23
CA PHE A 184 -3.33 0.50 -9.87
C PHE A 184 -3.46 0.09 -8.41
N TRP A 185 -3.71 1.05 -7.50
CA TRP A 185 -4.01 0.74 -6.11
C TRP A 185 -5.32 -0.03 -5.94
N LEU A 186 -6.32 0.16 -6.80
CA LEU A 186 -7.55 -0.63 -6.80
C LEU A 186 -7.23 -2.11 -7.10
N VAL A 187 -6.47 -2.37 -8.17
CA VAL A 187 -6.03 -3.74 -8.53
C VAL A 187 -5.19 -4.35 -7.40
N TYR A 188 -4.22 -3.61 -6.90
CA TYR A 188 -3.40 -4.03 -5.76
C TYR A 188 -4.25 -4.42 -4.54
N ASN A 189 -5.18 -3.56 -4.14
CA ASN A 189 -6.02 -3.80 -2.97
C ASN A 189 -6.91 -5.04 -3.14
N SER A 190 -7.38 -5.33 -4.36
CA SER A 190 -8.13 -6.55 -4.66
C SER A 190 -7.27 -7.80 -4.49
N LEU A 191 -6.05 -7.80 -5.02
CA LEU A 191 -5.10 -8.91 -4.88
C LEU A 191 -4.66 -9.11 -3.43
N LYS A 192 -4.38 -8.02 -2.71
CA LYS A 192 -4.03 -8.06 -1.29
C LYS A 192 -5.20 -8.51 -0.42
N LEU A 193 -6.42 -8.12 -0.74
CA LEU A 193 -7.61 -8.63 -0.06
C LEU A 193 -7.68 -10.15 -0.17
N TYR A 194 -7.57 -10.67 -1.40
CA TYR A 194 -7.56 -12.10 -1.65
C TYR A 194 -6.42 -12.82 -0.90
N GLN A 195 -5.18 -12.29 -0.99
CA GLN A 195 -4.03 -12.86 -0.27
C GLN A 195 -4.27 -12.92 1.24
N ASN A 196 -4.82 -11.86 1.85
CA ASN A 196 -5.01 -11.82 3.29
C ASN A 196 -6.20 -12.67 3.77
N ILE A 197 -7.20 -12.93 2.91
CA ILE A 197 -8.22 -13.95 3.17
C ILE A 197 -7.56 -15.33 3.26
N LEU A 198 -6.70 -15.68 2.31
CA LEU A 198 -5.97 -16.96 2.32
C LEU A 198 -5.06 -17.12 3.54
N PHE A 199 -4.44 -16.05 4.00
CA PHE A 199 -3.54 -16.08 5.17
C PHE A 199 -4.25 -15.88 6.51
N GLY A 200 -5.58 -15.68 6.52
CA GLY A 200 -6.35 -15.46 7.73
C GLY A 200 -6.02 -14.15 8.47
N ASN A 201 -5.40 -13.16 7.78
CA ASN A 201 -5.07 -11.86 8.38
C ASN A 201 -6.29 -10.94 8.41
N VAL A 202 -7.15 -11.12 9.39
CA VAL A 202 -8.43 -10.39 9.54
C VAL A 202 -8.25 -8.87 9.56
N ALA A 203 -7.23 -8.36 10.25
CA ALA A 203 -6.97 -6.92 10.33
C ALA A 203 -6.68 -6.34 8.92
N PHE A 204 -5.90 -7.06 8.12
CA PHE A 204 -5.58 -6.65 6.76
C PHE A 204 -6.75 -6.88 5.79
N VAL A 205 -7.56 -7.91 5.97
CA VAL A 205 -8.81 -8.08 5.21
C VAL A 205 -9.70 -6.84 5.40
N ALA A 206 -9.99 -6.45 6.64
CA ALA A 206 -10.78 -5.26 6.94
C ALA A 206 -10.15 -3.97 6.33
N LYS A 207 -8.83 -3.82 6.44
CA LYS A 207 -8.09 -2.70 5.82
C LYS A 207 -8.29 -2.66 4.31
N TYR A 208 -8.11 -3.77 3.60
CA TYR A 208 -8.18 -3.78 2.14
C TYR A 208 -9.59 -3.63 1.61
N VAL A 209 -10.63 -4.09 2.31
CA VAL A 209 -12.03 -3.75 1.99
C VAL A 209 -12.23 -2.23 2.02
N PHE A 210 -11.76 -1.57 3.07
CA PHE A 210 -11.84 -0.11 3.15
C PHE A 210 -11.00 0.57 2.06
N TYR A 211 -9.81 0.05 1.77
CA TYR A 211 -8.91 0.61 0.75
C TYR A 211 -9.49 0.54 -0.66
N LEU A 212 -10.28 -0.47 -1.00
CA LEU A 212 -10.99 -0.55 -2.27
C LEU A 212 -11.93 0.65 -2.45
N VAL A 213 -12.76 0.92 -1.44
CA VAL A 213 -13.64 2.10 -1.44
C VAL A 213 -12.83 3.40 -1.51
N ASN A 214 -11.79 3.51 -0.68
CA ASN A 214 -10.93 4.70 -0.65
C ASN A 214 -10.21 4.94 -1.98
N ALA A 215 -9.74 3.90 -2.68
CA ALA A 215 -9.06 4.04 -3.96
C ALA A 215 -9.97 4.63 -5.04
N VAL A 216 -11.23 4.18 -5.12
CA VAL A 216 -12.23 4.74 -6.04
C VAL A 216 -12.52 6.22 -5.71
N MET A 217 -12.71 6.53 -4.43
CA MET A 217 -12.98 7.90 -3.98
C MET A 217 -11.77 8.81 -4.25
N ALA A 218 -10.57 8.36 -3.94
CA ALA A 218 -9.33 9.11 -4.15
C ALA A 218 -9.08 9.36 -5.64
N TRP A 219 -9.26 8.35 -6.50
CA TRP A 219 -9.14 8.50 -7.95
C TRP A 219 -10.06 9.61 -8.48
N ARG A 220 -11.34 9.58 -8.08
CA ARG A 220 -12.31 10.62 -8.47
C ARG A 220 -11.93 12.01 -7.97
N VAL A 221 -11.48 12.14 -6.71
CA VAL A 221 -11.08 13.42 -6.13
C VAL A 221 -9.84 13.98 -6.84
N TRP A 222 -8.82 13.14 -7.08
CA TRP A 222 -7.60 13.60 -7.74
C TRP A 222 -7.84 14.04 -9.19
N HIS A 223 -8.71 13.35 -9.92
CA HIS A 223 -9.13 13.78 -11.26
C HIS A 223 -9.93 15.09 -11.25
N PHE A 224 -10.78 15.28 -10.25
CA PHE A 224 -11.52 16.53 -10.07
C PHE A 224 -10.57 17.69 -9.78
N VAL A 225 -9.66 17.54 -8.82
CA VAL A 225 -8.67 18.56 -8.47
C VAL A 225 -7.81 18.93 -9.67
N ARG A 226 -7.32 17.95 -10.42
CA ARG A 226 -6.53 18.18 -11.65
C ARG A 226 -7.28 19.04 -12.69
N LYS A 227 -8.60 18.85 -12.82
CA LYS A 227 -9.41 19.62 -13.77
C LYS A 227 -9.73 21.04 -13.29
N THR A 228 -9.86 21.23 -11.98
CA THR A 228 -10.29 22.51 -11.37
C THR A 228 -9.10 23.39 -10.92
N GLU A 229 -7.97 22.78 -10.65
CA GLU A 229 -6.74 23.43 -10.21
C GLU A 229 -5.61 23.10 -11.22
N PRO A 230 -5.59 23.67 -12.43
CA PRO A 230 -4.56 23.39 -13.43
C PRO A 230 -3.17 23.77 -12.89
N LEU A 231 -2.14 23.03 -13.36
CA LEU A 231 -0.75 23.35 -13.04
C LEU A 231 -0.47 24.78 -13.50
N LYS A 232 0.03 25.61 -12.62
CA LYS A 232 0.63 26.90 -13.01
C LYS A 232 1.88 26.60 -13.85
N PRO A 233 2.07 27.32 -14.97
CA PRO A 233 3.23 27.14 -15.84
C PRO A 233 4.55 27.36 -15.09
#